data_464d2a2da3a8c74393c148862d967011
#
_entry.id   464d2a2da3a8c74393c148862d967011
#
_cell.length_a   1.000
_cell.length_b   1.000
_cell.length_c   1.000
_cell.angle_alpha   90.00
_cell.angle_beta   90.00
_cell.angle_gamma   90.00
#
_symmetry.space_group_name_H-M   'P 1'
#
loop_
_entity.id
_entity.type
_entity.pdbx_description
1 polymer ?
#
loop_
_entity_poly.entity_id
_entity_poly.type
_entity_poly.pdbx_seq_one_letter_code
_entity_poly.pdbx_strand_id
1 'polypeptide(L)'
;MKSDIIRIAICDDEKVIAEKIKKYVEDYINKTELPYIIDIYLSGEEFILLKNAMTEYDIVFLDVSMKEIDGIKAAYELRKYSDNTYIVFVTGFIQYSLAGYQVNAIRYIIKDNVTIKSDIEEALDTIFEKLGKRSDEVIYDFVEEKSKKVMISNIVYIESSLHRISFHVYEDGKDKIYTIYKKMDDIEIEFKAEELVRVHQSFIVNMKYVCDIKRYCVKLINSIEIPVSKQRYKNAILEYARQKGEI
;
A
#
# COMPACT_ATOMS: atom_id res chain seq x y z
N MET A 1 8.30 12.92 -2.02
CA MET A 1 9.34 11.87 -2.11
C MET A 1 9.28 11.09 -0.81
N LYS A 2 8.68 9.88 -0.79
CA LYS A 2 9.00 8.94 0.28
C LYS A 2 10.46 8.57 0.08
N SER A 3 11.25 8.60 1.13
CA SER A 3 12.67 8.24 1.09
C SER A 3 12.80 6.78 0.70
N ASP A 4 13.84 6.41 -0.04
CA ASP A 4 14.20 5.01 -0.33
C ASP A 4 14.55 4.20 0.93
N ILE A 5 14.33 4.79 2.11
CA ILE A 5 14.62 4.22 3.44
C ILE A 5 13.35 3.57 3.98
N ILE A 6 13.41 2.28 4.25
CA ILE A 6 12.30 1.53 4.87
C ILE A 6 12.25 1.88 6.36
N ARG A 7 11.10 2.37 6.82
CA ARG A 7 10.87 2.69 8.23
C ARG A 7 10.04 1.62 8.91
N ILE A 8 10.53 1.10 10.01
CA ILE A 8 9.92 0.00 10.75
C ILE A 8 9.74 0.41 12.20
N ALA A 9 8.53 0.21 12.73
CA ALA A 9 8.26 0.32 14.15
C ALA A 9 8.10 -1.08 14.77
N ILE A 10 8.62 -1.25 15.98
CA ILE A 10 8.43 -2.44 16.80
C ILE A 10 7.86 -1.98 18.14
N CYS A 11 6.66 -2.44 18.46
CA CYS A 11 5.95 -2.04 19.68
C CYS A 11 5.71 -3.28 20.56
N ASP A 12 6.39 -3.36 21.69
CA ASP A 12 6.36 -4.50 22.60
C ASP A 12 6.83 -4.04 24.00
N ASP A 13 6.05 -4.26 25.06
CA ASP A 13 6.40 -3.80 26.42
C ASP A 13 7.52 -4.62 27.07
N GLU A 14 7.85 -5.77 26.47
CA GLU A 14 9.03 -6.57 26.84
C GLU A 14 10.24 -6.17 25.97
N LYS A 15 11.07 -5.26 26.46
CA LYS A 15 12.27 -4.78 25.75
C LYS A 15 13.13 -5.90 25.16
N VAL A 16 13.29 -7.02 25.89
CA VAL A 16 14.08 -8.18 25.42
C VAL A 16 13.47 -8.81 24.16
N ILE A 17 12.14 -8.84 24.08
CA ILE A 17 11.43 -9.39 22.92
C ILE A 17 11.52 -8.40 21.77
N ALA A 18 11.30 -7.09 22.02
CA ALA A 18 11.44 -6.05 21.00
C ALA A 18 12.83 -6.07 20.34
N GLU A 19 13.90 -6.18 21.12
CA GLU A 19 15.28 -6.27 20.62
C GLU A 19 15.52 -7.58 19.85
N LYS A 20 14.89 -8.69 20.27
CA LYS A 20 14.96 -9.97 19.55
C LYS A 20 14.28 -9.88 18.18
N ILE A 21 13.08 -9.28 18.12
CA ILE A 21 12.37 -9.03 16.86
C ILE A 21 13.22 -8.12 15.97
N LYS A 22 13.74 -7.01 16.51
CA LYS A 22 14.63 -6.10 15.79
C LYS A 22 15.78 -6.84 15.13
N LYS A 23 16.48 -7.70 15.89
CA LYS A 23 17.59 -8.50 15.36
C LYS A 23 17.17 -9.38 14.18
N TYR A 24 16.01 -10.04 14.27
CA TYR A 24 15.53 -10.90 13.16
C TYR A 24 15.19 -10.08 11.92
N VAL A 25 14.60 -8.89 12.11
CA VAL A 25 14.30 -7.95 11.02
C VAL A 25 15.60 -7.42 10.40
N GLU A 26 16.60 -7.03 11.20
CA GLU A 26 17.92 -6.60 10.72
C GLU A 26 18.63 -7.71 9.95
N ASP A 27 18.65 -8.94 10.48
CA ASP A 27 19.26 -10.11 9.83
C ASP A 27 18.62 -10.39 8.45
N TYR A 28 17.34 -10.09 8.28
CA TYR A 28 16.63 -10.22 7.01
C TYR A 28 16.95 -9.06 6.05
N ILE A 29 16.77 -7.81 6.49
CA ILE A 29 16.90 -6.63 5.62
C ILE A 29 18.34 -6.42 5.16
N ASN A 30 19.32 -6.75 5.97
CA ASN A 30 20.74 -6.66 5.59
C ASN A 30 21.10 -7.54 4.38
N LYS A 31 20.27 -8.54 4.04
CA LYS A 31 20.42 -9.34 2.82
C LYS A 31 19.92 -8.61 1.56
N THR A 32 19.10 -7.56 1.74
CA THR A 32 18.43 -6.83 0.63
C THR A 32 19.18 -5.57 0.19
N GLU A 33 20.23 -5.15 0.92
CA GLU A 33 21.00 -3.92 0.70
C GLU A 33 20.16 -2.61 0.74
N LEU A 34 18.90 -2.68 1.16
CA LEU A 34 18.02 -1.52 1.27
C LEU A 34 18.31 -0.75 2.57
N PRO A 35 18.38 0.60 2.53
CA PRO A 35 18.53 1.38 3.75
C PRO A 35 17.26 1.30 4.60
N TYR A 36 17.43 1.22 5.93
CA TYR A 36 16.30 1.11 6.86
C TYR A 36 16.53 1.87 8.16
N ILE A 37 15.43 2.16 8.86
CA ILE A 37 15.39 2.68 10.21
C ILE A 37 14.42 1.82 11.01
N ILE A 38 14.82 1.40 12.22
CA ILE A 38 13.97 0.65 13.13
C ILE A 38 13.86 1.40 14.45
N ASP A 39 12.64 1.79 14.81
CA ASP A 39 12.31 2.42 16.08
C ASP A 39 11.58 1.41 16.97
N ILE A 40 11.91 1.42 18.29
CA ILE A 40 11.28 0.56 19.30
C ILE A 40 10.43 1.43 20.20
N TYR A 41 9.20 1.01 20.44
CA TYR A 41 8.23 1.56 21.38
C TYR A 41 7.93 0.53 22.46
N LEU A 42 8.01 0.92 23.72
CA LEU A 42 7.79 0.00 24.83
C LEU A 42 6.36 0.04 25.38
N SER A 43 5.46 0.74 24.69
CA SER A 43 4.02 0.72 24.99
C SER A 43 3.19 1.13 23.79
N GLY A 44 1.91 0.70 23.77
CA GLY A 44 0.94 1.15 22.78
C GLY A 44 0.69 2.66 22.85
N GLU A 45 0.77 3.26 24.04
CA GLU A 45 0.61 4.69 24.28
C GLU A 45 1.69 5.49 23.57
N GLU A 46 2.96 5.12 23.74
CA GLU A 46 4.08 5.79 23.06
C GLU A 46 3.87 5.80 21.55
N PHE A 47 3.45 4.65 20.99
CA PHE A 47 3.24 4.54 19.56
C PHE A 47 2.08 5.40 19.06
N ILE A 48 0.92 5.37 19.72
CA ILE A 48 -0.25 6.17 19.28
C ILE A 48 -0.10 7.67 19.50
N LEU A 49 0.77 8.10 20.43
CA LEU A 49 1.10 9.52 20.61
C LEU A 49 1.75 10.15 19.39
N LEU A 50 2.32 9.35 18.49
CA LEU A 50 2.86 9.81 17.20
C LEU A 50 1.78 10.37 16.27
N LYS A 51 0.50 9.97 16.43
CA LYS A 51 -0.62 10.43 15.58
C LYS A 51 -0.29 10.28 14.09
N ASN A 52 -0.33 11.36 13.34
CA ASN A 52 0.01 11.37 11.93
C ASN A 52 1.43 10.85 11.62
N ALA A 53 2.40 10.98 12.52
CA ALA A 53 3.75 10.46 12.29
C ALA A 53 3.80 8.92 12.25
N MET A 54 2.77 8.21 12.73
CA MET A 54 2.65 6.75 12.52
C MET A 54 2.64 6.39 11.02
N THR A 55 2.18 7.29 10.14
CA THR A 55 2.14 7.06 8.69
C THR A 55 3.50 7.08 8.02
N GLU A 56 4.54 7.47 8.73
CA GLU A 56 5.91 7.43 8.23
C GLU A 56 6.48 6.00 8.21
N TYR A 57 5.89 5.09 9.00
CA TYR A 57 6.31 3.68 9.02
C TYR A 57 5.69 2.90 7.87
N ASP A 58 6.53 2.13 7.18
CA ASP A 58 6.10 1.20 6.15
C ASP A 58 5.64 -0.13 6.78
N ILE A 59 6.29 -0.56 7.87
CA ILE A 59 6.03 -1.81 8.58
C ILE A 59 5.93 -1.55 10.07
N VAL A 60 4.94 -2.16 10.73
CA VAL A 60 4.77 -2.09 12.18
C VAL A 60 4.57 -3.49 12.74
N PHE A 61 5.47 -3.90 13.63
CA PHE A 61 5.32 -5.10 14.45
C PHE A 61 4.68 -4.70 15.78
N LEU A 62 3.57 -5.33 16.14
CA LEU A 62 2.79 -5.01 17.34
C LEU A 62 2.62 -6.23 18.23
N ASP A 63 3.01 -6.14 19.49
CA ASP A 63 2.49 -7.08 20.48
C ASP A 63 1.02 -6.76 20.79
N VAL A 64 0.19 -7.79 20.86
CA VAL A 64 -1.21 -7.65 21.24
C VAL A 64 -1.34 -7.39 22.74
N SER A 65 -0.53 -8.05 23.57
CA SER A 65 -0.69 -8.06 25.02
C SER A 65 0.25 -7.07 25.70
N MET A 66 0.02 -5.79 25.49
CA MET A 66 0.70 -4.71 26.22
C MET A 66 -0.20 -4.15 27.32
N LYS A 67 0.42 -3.53 28.34
CA LYS A 67 -0.29 -2.82 29.40
C LYS A 67 -1.08 -1.65 28.82
N GLU A 68 -2.17 -1.24 29.49
CA GLU A 68 -3.02 -0.08 29.17
C GLU A 68 -3.62 -0.05 27.76
N ILE A 69 -2.82 0.15 26.70
CA ILE A 69 -3.28 0.07 25.30
C ILE A 69 -2.67 -1.16 24.63
N ASP A 70 -3.54 -2.11 24.30
CA ASP A 70 -3.17 -3.31 23.56
C ASP A 70 -2.84 -3.00 22.09
N GLY A 71 -2.06 -3.89 21.45
CA GLY A 71 -1.64 -3.71 20.06
C GLY A 71 -2.78 -3.68 19.05
N ILE A 72 -3.93 -4.24 19.38
CA ILE A 72 -5.12 -4.20 18.52
C ILE A 72 -5.66 -2.78 18.48
N LYS A 73 -5.78 -2.11 19.63
CA LYS A 73 -6.17 -0.70 19.69
C LYS A 73 -5.16 0.20 18.98
N ALA A 74 -3.85 -0.07 19.17
CA ALA A 74 -2.81 0.66 18.47
C ALA A 74 -2.93 0.51 16.94
N ALA A 75 -3.24 -0.69 16.46
CA ALA A 75 -3.50 -0.96 15.05
C ALA A 75 -4.75 -0.22 14.52
N TYR A 76 -5.84 -0.17 15.29
CA TYR A 76 -7.03 0.61 14.94
C TYR A 76 -6.75 2.11 14.88
N GLU A 77 -5.97 2.65 15.82
CA GLU A 77 -5.56 4.06 15.78
C GLU A 77 -4.70 4.34 14.54
N LEU A 78 -3.74 3.47 14.22
CA LEU A 78 -2.93 3.58 13.00
C LEU A 78 -3.81 3.60 11.74
N ARG A 79 -4.81 2.73 11.65
CA ARG A 79 -5.73 2.66 10.49
C ARG A 79 -6.57 3.92 10.27
N LYS A 80 -6.77 4.75 11.29
CA LYS A 80 -7.40 6.08 11.11
C LYS A 80 -6.56 7.04 10.27
N TYR A 81 -5.25 6.78 10.14
CA TYR A 81 -4.29 7.64 9.47
C TYR A 81 -3.65 6.98 8.24
N SER A 82 -3.51 5.65 8.20
CA SER A 82 -2.83 4.93 7.11
C SER A 82 -3.43 3.54 6.87
N ASP A 83 -3.90 3.32 5.64
CA ASP A 83 -4.20 1.97 5.14
C ASP A 83 -2.98 1.29 4.52
N ASN A 84 -1.92 2.05 4.28
CA ASN A 84 -0.74 1.61 3.54
C ASN A 84 0.36 0.99 4.39
N THR A 85 0.35 1.21 5.71
CA THR A 85 1.32 0.63 6.63
C THR A 85 1.05 -0.85 6.83
N TYR A 86 2.05 -1.69 6.64
CA TYR A 86 1.95 -3.13 6.87
C TYR A 86 1.98 -3.45 8.35
N ILE A 87 0.96 -4.12 8.86
CA ILE A 87 0.87 -4.53 10.26
C ILE A 87 1.17 -6.03 10.38
N VAL A 88 2.05 -6.37 11.32
CA VAL A 88 2.35 -7.74 11.74
C VAL A 88 2.16 -7.82 13.25
N PHE A 89 1.27 -8.69 13.71
CA PHE A 89 1.15 -8.97 15.13
C PHE A 89 2.15 -10.04 15.53
N VAL A 90 2.84 -9.81 16.67
CA VAL A 90 3.76 -10.77 17.27
C VAL A 90 3.41 -10.91 18.75
N THR A 91 2.75 -11.98 19.15
CA THR A 91 2.18 -12.11 20.49
C THR A 91 2.17 -13.53 21.01
N GLY A 92 2.11 -13.70 22.33
CA GLY A 92 1.91 -15.01 22.99
C GLY A 92 0.47 -15.53 22.96
N PHE A 93 -0.52 -14.75 22.48
CA PHE A 93 -1.95 -15.04 22.63
C PHE A 93 -2.64 -15.29 21.30
N ILE A 94 -2.93 -16.56 20.98
CA ILE A 94 -3.57 -16.99 19.72
C ILE A 94 -5.03 -16.53 19.60
N GLN A 95 -5.72 -16.28 20.70
CA GLN A 95 -7.16 -16.00 20.75
C GLN A 95 -7.56 -14.66 20.09
N TYR A 96 -6.62 -13.77 19.85
CA TYR A 96 -6.86 -12.46 19.24
C TYR A 96 -6.61 -12.43 17.72
N SER A 97 -6.31 -13.57 17.10
CA SER A 97 -6.01 -13.64 15.66
C SER A 97 -7.15 -13.13 14.77
N LEU A 98 -8.42 -13.25 15.19
CA LEU A 98 -9.57 -12.71 14.45
C LEU A 98 -9.59 -11.17 14.37
N ALA A 99 -9.08 -10.48 15.37
CA ALA A 99 -9.00 -9.01 15.36
C ALA A 99 -8.00 -8.50 14.31
N GLY A 100 -6.98 -9.30 13.96
CA GLY A 100 -6.03 -8.97 12.90
C GLY A 100 -6.67 -8.78 11.53
N TYR A 101 -7.76 -9.49 11.23
CA TYR A 101 -8.50 -9.33 9.96
C TYR A 101 -9.16 -7.95 9.85
N GLN A 102 -9.64 -7.38 10.95
CA GLN A 102 -10.34 -6.09 10.94
C GLN A 102 -9.41 -4.91 10.64
N VAL A 103 -8.11 -5.05 10.95
CA VAL A 103 -7.09 -4.03 10.68
C VAL A 103 -6.22 -4.37 9.47
N ASN A 104 -6.64 -5.36 8.67
CA ASN A 104 -5.91 -5.82 7.49
C ASN A 104 -4.42 -6.10 7.78
N ALA A 105 -4.17 -6.86 8.87
CA ALA A 105 -2.82 -7.28 9.22
C ALA A 105 -2.30 -8.31 8.20
N ILE A 106 -1.02 -8.22 7.86
CA ILE A 106 -0.36 -9.15 6.92
C ILE A 106 -0.23 -10.53 7.55
N ARG A 107 0.16 -10.57 8.81
CA ARG A 107 0.37 -11.83 9.54
C ARG A 107 0.15 -11.67 11.03
N TYR A 108 -0.19 -12.80 11.66
CA TYR A 108 -0.28 -12.95 13.10
C TYR A 108 0.74 -14.05 13.51
N ILE A 109 1.75 -13.67 14.27
CA ILE A 109 2.88 -14.51 14.65
C ILE A 109 2.79 -14.82 16.13
N ILE A 110 2.95 -16.09 16.49
CA ILE A 110 3.00 -16.51 17.90
C ILE A 110 4.43 -16.38 18.42
N LYS A 111 4.61 -15.75 19.59
CA LYS A 111 5.89 -15.63 20.30
C LYS A 111 6.33 -16.99 20.82
N ASP A 112 6.72 -17.92 19.94
CA ASP A 112 7.39 -19.13 20.36
C ASP A 112 8.88 -19.06 20.00
N ASN A 113 9.71 -19.84 20.71
CA ASN A 113 11.15 -19.78 20.51
C ASN A 113 11.62 -20.62 19.30
N VAL A 114 10.75 -21.35 18.65
CA VAL A 114 11.09 -22.27 17.57
C VAL A 114 10.82 -21.65 16.20
N THR A 115 9.63 -21.10 15.99
CA THR A 115 9.18 -20.65 14.66
C THR A 115 9.22 -19.14 14.46
N ILE A 116 9.26 -18.34 15.53
CA ILE A 116 9.16 -16.87 15.46
C ILE A 116 10.09 -16.24 14.41
N LYS A 117 11.33 -16.75 14.27
CA LYS A 117 12.27 -16.20 13.27
C LYS A 117 11.79 -16.47 11.85
N SER A 118 11.43 -17.71 11.54
CA SER A 118 10.95 -18.08 10.21
C SER A 118 9.63 -17.39 9.88
N ASP A 119 8.73 -17.22 10.86
CA ASP A 119 7.45 -16.56 10.66
C ASP A 119 7.62 -15.05 10.38
N ILE A 120 8.61 -14.40 11.02
CA ILE A 120 9.00 -13.02 10.73
C ILE A 120 9.60 -12.91 9.31
N GLU A 121 10.50 -13.83 8.94
CA GLU A 121 11.08 -13.86 7.60
C GLU A 121 10.00 -14.03 6.53
N GLU A 122 9.03 -14.95 6.69
CA GLU A 122 7.90 -15.11 5.77
C GLU A 122 6.98 -13.88 5.71
N ALA A 123 6.75 -13.21 6.84
CA ALA A 123 5.99 -11.96 6.85
C ALA A 123 6.71 -10.88 6.05
N LEU A 124 8.02 -10.77 6.23
CA LEU A 124 8.86 -9.82 5.49
C LEU A 124 8.91 -10.17 4.01
N ASP A 125 9.06 -11.44 3.61
CA ASP A 125 8.99 -11.87 2.22
C ASP A 125 7.70 -11.39 1.56
N THR A 126 6.56 -11.60 2.23
CA THR A 126 5.25 -11.15 1.76
C THR A 126 5.16 -9.62 1.64
N ILE A 127 5.72 -8.90 2.62
CA ILE A 127 5.72 -7.43 2.65
C ILE A 127 6.65 -6.89 1.56
N PHE A 128 7.87 -7.41 1.44
CA PHE A 128 8.84 -6.96 0.44
C PHE A 128 8.40 -7.31 -0.99
N GLU A 129 7.71 -8.44 -1.20
CA GLU A 129 7.06 -8.72 -2.47
C GLU A 129 6.01 -7.66 -2.82
N LYS A 130 5.21 -7.23 -1.83
CA LYS A 130 4.23 -6.16 -2.01
C LYS A 130 4.88 -4.78 -2.16
N LEU A 131 5.94 -4.49 -1.41
CA LEU A 131 6.72 -3.25 -1.54
C LEU A 131 7.46 -3.19 -2.88
N GLY A 132 8.04 -4.29 -3.34
CA GLY A 132 8.69 -4.40 -4.65
C GLY A 132 7.70 -4.31 -5.81
N LYS A 133 6.44 -4.72 -5.60
CA LYS A 133 5.32 -4.46 -6.53
C LYS A 133 4.83 -3.01 -6.47
N ARG A 134 5.16 -2.27 -5.42
CA ARG A 134 5.00 -0.81 -5.30
C ARG A 134 6.25 -0.09 -5.82
N SER A 135 6.72 -0.42 -7.01
CA SER A 135 7.51 0.57 -7.74
C SER A 135 6.54 1.71 -8.04
N ASP A 136 6.67 2.83 -7.30
CA ASP A 136 5.86 4.03 -7.56
C ASP A 136 6.03 4.53 -9.00
N GLU A 137 6.88 3.86 -9.79
CA GLU A 137 7.16 4.15 -11.19
C GLU A 137 7.09 2.90 -12.07
N VAL A 138 6.65 3.08 -13.30
CA VAL A 138 6.73 2.09 -14.38
C VAL A 138 7.70 2.57 -15.43
N ILE A 139 8.40 1.62 -16.06
CA ILE A 139 9.34 1.90 -17.13
C ILE A 139 8.81 1.25 -18.41
N TYR A 140 8.56 2.06 -19.41
CA TYR A 140 8.10 1.59 -20.71
C TYR A 140 8.94 2.19 -21.85
N ASP A 141 9.00 1.44 -22.94
CA ASP A 141 9.42 1.96 -24.25
C ASP A 141 8.21 2.59 -24.93
N PHE A 142 7.89 3.83 -24.57
CA PHE A 142 6.85 4.57 -25.26
C PHE A 142 7.26 4.95 -26.68
N VAL A 143 6.27 5.24 -27.51
CA VAL A 143 6.50 5.72 -28.88
C VAL A 143 7.27 7.04 -28.87
N GLU A 144 6.96 7.91 -27.91
CA GLU A 144 7.51 9.24 -27.75
C GLU A 144 8.91 9.22 -27.13
N GLU A 145 9.15 8.27 -26.20
CA GLU A 145 10.40 8.21 -25.42
C GLU A 145 10.70 6.78 -24.96
N LYS A 146 11.92 6.30 -25.23
CA LYS A 146 12.38 4.96 -24.80
C LYS A 146 12.81 4.96 -23.34
N SER A 147 12.61 3.82 -22.69
CA SER A 147 12.98 3.60 -21.27
C SER A 147 12.49 4.73 -20.33
N LYS A 148 11.32 5.31 -20.70
CA LYS A 148 10.70 6.38 -19.93
C LYS A 148 10.17 5.85 -18.61
N LYS A 149 10.58 6.49 -17.53
CA LYS A 149 10.01 6.30 -16.19
C LYS A 149 8.79 7.18 -16.02
N VAL A 150 7.69 6.60 -15.60
CA VAL A 150 6.45 7.31 -15.27
C VAL A 150 6.05 6.93 -13.86
N MET A 151 5.88 7.94 -12.99
CA MET A 151 5.33 7.72 -11.65
C MET A 151 3.86 7.29 -11.76
N ILE A 152 3.50 6.18 -11.15
CA ILE A 152 2.12 5.66 -11.17
C ILE A 152 1.15 6.68 -10.58
N SER A 153 1.57 7.36 -9.50
CA SER A 153 0.79 8.43 -8.87
C SER A 153 0.52 9.63 -9.78
N ASN A 154 1.28 9.80 -10.86
CA ASN A 154 1.11 10.87 -11.86
C ASN A 154 0.23 10.46 -13.04
N ILE A 155 -0.08 9.17 -13.18
CA ILE A 155 -1.01 8.69 -14.19
C ILE A 155 -2.42 9.11 -13.78
N VAL A 156 -3.05 9.94 -14.61
CA VAL A 156 -4.42 10.43 -14.38
C VAL A 156 -5.44 9.40 -14.85
N TYR A 157 -5.27 8.92 -16.06
CA TYR A 157 -6.02 7.81 -16.64
C TYR A 157 -5.27 7.18 -17.81
N ILE A 158 -5.69 6.00 -18.21
CA ILE A 158 -5.16 5.27 -19.35
C ILE A 158 -6.32 4.97 -20.28
N GLU A 159 -6.14 5.22 -21.58
CA GLU A 159 -7.14 4.91 -22.58
C GLU A 159 -6.62 3.99 -23.69
N SER A 160 -7.52 3.24 -24.29
CA SER A 160 -7.23 2.38 -25.44
C SER A 160 -8.00 2.87 -26.65
N SER A 161 -7.29 3.11 -27.74
CA SER A 161 -7.87 3.45 -29.04
C SER A 161 -7.06 2.81 -30.17
N LEU A 162 -7.72 2.08 -31.08
CA LEU A 162 -7.09 1.49 -32.28
C LEU A 162 -5.79 0.71 -31.98
N HIS A 163 -5.83 -0.19 -30.98
CA HIS A 163 -4.70 -1.01 -30.51
C HIS A 163 -3.54 -0.23 -29.88
N ARG A 164 -3.73 1.07 -29.56
CA ARG A 164 -2.79 1.88 -28.83
C ARG A 164 -3.30 2.09 -27.41
N ILE A 165 -2.39 2.07 -26.45
CA ILE A 165 -2.64 2.47 -25.06
C ILE A 165 -1.98 3.82 -24.85
N SER A 166 -2.74 4.82 -24.45
CA SER A 166 -2.27 6.16 -24.14
C SER A 166 -2.37 6.39 -22.63
N PHE A 167 -1.23 6.70 -22.00
CA PHE A 167 -1.11 7.10 -20.61
C PHE A 167 -1.21 8.62 -20.54
N HIS A 168 -2.26 9.13 -19.91
CA HIS A 168 -2.41 10.55 -19.62
C HIS A 168 -1.78 10.82 -18.26
N VAL A 169 -0.70 11.57 -18.26
CA VAL A 169 0.18 11.76 -17.11
C VAL A 169 0.32 13.25 -16.79
N TYR A 170 0.23 13.60 -15.52
CA TYR A 170 0.48 14.96 -15.04
C TYR A 170 1.90 15.05 -14.47
N GLU A 171 2.82 15.66 -15.22
CA GLU A 171 4.24 15.82 -14.88
C GLU A 171 4.69 17.28 -15.09
N ASP A 172 5.52 17.80 -14.18
CA ASP A 172 6.11 19.14 -14.27
C ASP A 172 5.07 20.27 -14.47
N GLY A 173 3.87 20.10 -13.88
CA GLY A 173 2.79 21.07 -14.02
C GLY A 173 2.06 21.03 -15.37
N LYS A 174 2.24 19.97 -16.17
CA LYS A 174 1.65 19.82 -17.51
C LYS A 174 1.05 18.43 -17.71
N ASP A 175 -0.01 18.39 -18.51
CA ASP A 175 -0.53 17.13 -19.05
C ASP A 175 0.39 16.63 -20.17
N LYS A 176 0.83 15.36 -20.08
CA LYS A 176 1.61 14.67 -21.09
C LYS A 176 0.92 13.38 -21.48
N ILE A 177 1.12 12.92 -22.71
CA ILE A 177 0.57 11.68 -23.22
C ILE A 177 1.72 10.81 -23.70
N TYR A 178 1.79 9.58 -23.18
CA TYR A 178 2.76 8.58 -23.62
C TYR A 178 2.02 7.37 -24.18
N THR A 179 2.47 6.85 -25.31
CA THR A 179 1.75 5.81 -26.08
C THR A 179 2.57 4.53 -26.18
N ILE A 180 1.92 3.38 -25.96
CA ILE A 180 2.51 2.05 -26.18
C ILE A 180 1.54 1.17 -26.98
N TYR A 181 2.08 0.09 -27.55
CA TYR A 181 1.29 -0.97 -28.21
C TYR A 181 1.17 -2.16 -27.26
N LYS A 182 0.08 -2.21 -26.50
CA LYS A 182 -0.28 -3.30 -25.57
C LYS A 182 -1.79 -3.52 -25.60
N LYS A 183 -2.24 -4.60 -24.96
CA LYS A 183 -3.67 -4.82 -24.70
C LYS A 183 -4.04 -4.17 -23.35
N MET A 184 -5.27 -3.65 -23.27
CA MET A 184 -5.77 -3.06 -22.03
C MET A 184 -5.88 -4.11 -20.89
N ASP A 185 -6.09 -5.38 -21.21
CA ASP A 185 -6.15 -6.46 -20.24
C ASP A 185 -4.78 -6.71 -19.58
N ASP A 186 -3.69 -6.61 -20.35
CA ASP A 186 -2.33 -6.74 -19.82
C ASP A 186 -2.01 -5.56 -18.89
N ILE A 187 -2.43 -4.35 -19.25
CA ILE A 187 -2.30 -3.15 -18.40
C ILE A 187 -3.13 -3.29 -17.12
N GLU A 188 -4.38 -3.80 -17.19
CA GLU A 188 -5.21 -4.03 -16.01
C GLU A 188 -4.53 -5.00 -15.02
N ILE A 189 -3.84 -6.03 -15.52
CA ILE A 189 -3.11 -6.99 -14.68
C ILE A 189 -1.88 -6.35 -14.04
N GLU A 190 -1.10 -5.58 -14.81
CA GLU A 190 0.12 -4.90 -14.32
C GLU A 190 -0.20 -3.91 -13.17
N PHE A 191 -1.32 -3.20 -13.27
CA PHE A 191 -1.72 -2.18 -12.28
C PHE A 191 -2.77 -2.66 -11.26
N LYS A 192 -3.02 -3.97 -11.17
CA LYS A 192 -4.08 -4.53 -10.31
C LYS A 192 -3.94 -4.20 -8.81
N ALA A 193 -2.72 -3.95 -8.35
CA ALA A 193 -2.43 -3.63 -6.94
C ALA A 193 -2.40 -2.12 -6.66
N GLU A 194 -2.65 -1.28 -7.67
CA GLU A 194 -2.53 0.17 -7.61
C GLU A 194 -3.90 0.84 -7.55
N GLU A 195 -3.92 2.14 -7.33
CA GLU A 195 -5.15 2.97 -7.33
C GLU A 195 -5.77 3.13 -8.73
N LEU A 196 -5.30 2.37 -9.70
CA LEU A 196 -5.72 2.37 -11.09
C LEU A 196 -6.83 1.35 -11.32
N VAL A 197 -8.05 1.82 -11.52
CA VAL A 197 -9.25 1.00 -11.62
C VAL A 197 -9.81 1.01 -13.04
N ARG A 198 -9.99 -0.17 -13.62
CA ARG A 198 -10.63 -0.29 -14.94
C ARG A 198 -12.13 -0.03 -14.82
N VAL A 199 -12.58 1.07 -15.37
CA VAL A 199 -13.99 1.52 -15.34
C VAL A 199 -14.75 1.22 -16.64
N HIS A 200 -14.01 1.02 -17.75
CA HIS A 200 -14.59 0.72 -19.07
C HIS A 200 -13.68 -0.26 -19.84
N GLN A 201 -14.19 -0.87 -20.91
CA GLN A 201 -13.34 -1.71 -21.78
C GLN A 201 -12.10 -0.96 -22.29
N SER A 202 -12.20 0.35 -22.49
CA SER A 202 -11.18 1.24 -23.05
C SER A 202 -10.58 2.21 -22.03
N PHE A 203 -10.95 2.15 -20.73
CA PHE A 203 -10.45 3.12 -19.74
C PHE A 203 -10.10 2.48 -18.41
N ILE A 204 -8.90 2.85 -17.92
CA ILE A 204 -8.44 2.67 -16.54
C ILE A 204 -8.25 4.05 -15.94
N VAL A 205 -8.76 4.30 -14.74
CA VAL A 205 -8.74 5.61 -14.09
C VAL A 205 -8.02 5.51 -12.75
N ASN A 206 -7.19 6.47 -12.46
CA ASN A 206 -6.61 6.60 -11.13
C ASN A 206 -7.64 7.28 -10.20
N MET A 207 -8.05 6.56 -9.15
CA MET A 207 -9.09 7.02 -8.22
C MET A 207 -8.71 8.29 -7.47
N LYS A 208 -7.40 8.56 -7.30
CA LYS A 208 -6.88 9.80 -6.73
C LYS A 208 -7.34 11.05 -7.47
N TYR A 209 -7.53 10.96 -8.78
CA TYR A 209 -7.96 12.08 -9.62
C TYR A 209 -9.48 12.16 -9.84
N VAL A 210 -10.24 11.24 -9.22
CA VAL A 210 -11.71 11.23 -9.34
C VAL A 210 -12.30 12.21 -8.34
N CYS A 211 -13.15 13.13 -8.84
CA CYS A 211 -13.91 14.04 -7.99
C CYS A 211 -15.37 13.61 -7.78
N ASP A 212 -15.95 12.85 -8.74
CA ASP A 212 -17.33 12.38 -8.64
C ASP A 212 -17.58 11.16 -9.55
N ILE A 213 -18.54 10.29 -9.17
CA ILE A 213 -19.00 9.17 -9.98
C ILE A 213 -20.54 9.22 -10.04
N LYS A 214 -21.10 9.52 -11.21
CA LYS A 214 -22.55 9.58 -11.42
C LYS A 214 -22.98 8.98 -12.75
N ARG A 215 -24.12 8.26 -12.75
CA ARG A 215 -24.82 7.80 -13.97
C ARG A 215 -23.91 7.10 -14.98
N TYR A 216 -23.08 6.17 -14.50
CA TYR A 216 -22.10 5.48 -15.34
C TYR A 216 -21.04 6.38 -15.98
N CYS A 217 -20.67 7.44 -15.28
CA CYS A 217 -19.64 8.40 -15.65
C CYS A 217 -18.75 8.71 -14.45
N VAL A 218 -17.44 8.71 -14.66
CA VAL A 218 -16.44 9.23 -13.72
C VAL A 218 -16.06 10.63 -14.17
N LYS A 219 -16.11 11.59 -13.25
CA LYS A 219 -15.61 12.94 -13.47
C LYS A 219 -14.27 13.11 -12.77
N LEU A 220 -13.26 13.55 -13.51
CA LEU A 220 -11.93 13.84 -13.00
C LEU A 220 -11.81 15.30 -12.53
N ILE A 221 -10.79 15.58 -11.70
CA ILE A 221 -10.52 16.92 -11.17
C ILE A 221 -10.23 17.96 -12.26
N ASN A 222 -9.73 17.54 -13.44
CA ASN A 222 -9.53 18.39 -14.62
C ASN A 222 -10.78 18.49 -15.51
N SER A 223 -11.95 18.14 -15.00
CA SER A 223 -13.26 18.18 -15.67
C SER A 223 -13.44 17.21 -16.84
N ILE A 224 -12.53 16.26 -17.05
CA ILE A 224 -12.70 15.19 -18.04
C ILE A 224 -13.76 14.21 -17.50
N GLU A 225 -14.65 13.79 -18.38
CA GLU A 225 -15.69 12.79 -18.09
C GLU A 225 -15.37 11.49 -18.83
N ILE A 226 -15.29 10.39 -18.07
CA ILE A 226 -14.94 9.05 -18.58
C ILE A 226 -16.14 8.11 -18.40
N PRO A 227 -16.57 7.39 -19.44
CA PRO A 227 -17.70 6.46 -19.33
C PRO A 227 -17.35 5.26 -18.47
N VAL A 228 -18.32 4.78 -17.70
CA VAL A 228 -18.22 3.58 -16.87
C VAL A 228 -19.19 2.53 -17.40
N SER A 229 -18.70 1.32 -17.69
CA SER A 229 -19.58 0.24 -18.13
C SER A 229 -20.47 -0.26 -16.98
N LYS A 230 -21.69 -0.73 -17.31
CA LYS A 230 -22.63 -1.27 -16.30
C LYS A 230 -21.99 -2.33 -15.41
N GLN A 231 -21.20 -3.22 -16.01
CA GLN A 231 -20.54 -4.34 -15.32
C GLN A 231 -19.50 -3.85 -14.30
N ARG A 232 -18.82 -2.74 -14.59
CA ARG A 232 -17.73 -2.21 -13.76
C ARG A 232 -18.18 -1.10 -12.79
N TYR A 233 -19.43 -0.63 -12.91
CA TYR A 233 -19.94 0.51 -12.15
C TYR A 233 -19.93 0.28 -10.64
N LYS A 234 -20.36 -0.91 -10.19
CA LYS A 234 -20.37 -1.24 -8.76
C LYS A 234 -18.95 -1.23 -8.16
N ASN A 235 -17.98 -1.78 -8.89
CA ASN A 235 -16.59 -1.79 -8.46
C ASN A 235 -15.99 -0.38 -8.44
N ALA A 236 -16.28 0.44 -9.44
CA ALA A 236 -15.80 1.83 -9.49
C ALA A 236 -16.29 2.66 -8.30
N ILE A 237 -17.56 2.51 -7.90
CA ILE A 237 -18.10 3.18 -6.70
C ILE A 237 -17.40 2.68 -5.43
N LEU A 238 -17.19 1.38 -5.31
CA LEU A 238 -16.54 0.79 -4.14
C LEU A 238 -15.12 1.31 -3.97
N GLU A 239 -14.32 1.30 -5.04
CA GLU A 239 -12.94 1.78 -4.99
C GLU A 239 -12.86 3.31 -4.76
N TYR A 240 -13.82 4.07 -5.30
CA TYR A 240 -13.92 5.51 -5.01
C TYR A 240 -14.24 5.79 -3.54
N ALA A 241 -15.19 5.04 -2.94
CA ALA A 241 -15.53 5.17 -1.53
C ALA A 241 -14.34 4.80 -0.63
N ARG A 242 -13.59 3.73 -0.97
CA ARG A 242 -12.33 3.37 -0.28
C ARG A 242 -11.32 4.50 -0.33
N GLN A 243 -11.11 5.10 -1.51
CA GLN A 243 -10.18 6.21 -1.69
C GLN A 243 -10.57 7.44 -0.86
N LYS A 244 -11.87 7.65 -0.60
CA LYS A 244 -12.37 8.74 0.24
C LYS A 244 -12.39 8.42 1.73
N GLY A 245 -12.08 7.18 2.13
CA GLY A 245 -12.16 6.74 3.52
C GLY A 245 -13.58 6.61 4.04
N GLU A 246 -14.55 6.34 3.16
CA GLU A 246 -15.98 6.22 3.51
C GLU A 246 -16.38 4.77 3.85
N ILE A 247 -15.50 3.79 3.57
CA ILE A 247 -15.64 2.35 3.90
C ILE A 247 -14.29 1.72 4.20
#